data_39275086755bcc2ff11f98399a9e8690
#
_entry.id   39275086755bcc2ff11f98399a9e8690
#
_cell.length_a   1.000
_cell.length_b   1.000
_cell.length_c   1.000
_cell.angle_alpha   90.00
_cell.angle_beta   90.00
_cell.angle_gamma   90.00
#
_symmetry.space_group_name_H-M   'P 1'
#
loop_
_entity.id
_entity.type
_entity.pdbx_description
1 polymer ?
#
loop_
_entity_poly.entity_id
_entity_poly.type
_entity_poly.pdbx_seq_one_letter_code
_entity_poly.pdbx_strand_id
1 'polypeptide(L)'
;MNWNLFWSLWCLAFAIAIWICDWAFCFRKMGMEKRCHMRVTGRVARWSAVRYGGFHIPLVEYAVAGRTYKVAGPKFLSVVTTSVSTPFQNPKARYETNLTSREELPRKLRIKVYRNSLASVEVSTLAKLYPLGSPVDVWYNPDKPKEAFVQRFEGVNRLLLVLFTGFGVFTTGLVLFFLLGPEIVMQ
;
A
#
# COMPACT_ATOMS: atom_id res chain seq x y z
N MET A 1 -25.31 37.32 -1.78
CA MET A 1 -24.37 36.21 -2.09
C MET A 1 -25.19 34.94 -2.19
N ASN A 2 -25.14 34.21 -3.29
CA ASN A 2 -25.95 33.00 -3.44
C ASN A 2 -25.27 31.86 -2.66
N TRP A 3 -25.82 31.55 -1.47
CA TRP A 3 -25.26 30.57 -0.54
C TRP A 3 -25.27 29.15 -1.12
N ASN A 4 -26.27 28.81 -1.91
CA ASN A 4 -26.33 27.53 -2.58
C ASN A 4 -25.15 27.34 -3.55
N LEU A 5 -24.85 28.39 -4.33
CA LEU A 5 -23.70 28.36 -5.24
C LEU A 5 -22.36 28.22 -4.48
N PHE A 6 -22.22 28.95 -3.37
CA PHE A 6 -21.02 28.87 -2.55
C PHE A 6 -20.80 27.46 -1.99
N TRP A 7 -21.82 26.86 -1.39
CA TRP A 7 -21.73 25.52 -0.84
C TRP A 7 -21.56 24.44 -1.91
N SER A 8 -22.24 24.61 -3.07
CA SER A 8 -22.06 23.67 -4.18
C SER A 8 -20.64 23.65 -4.72
N LEU A 9 -19.98 24.81 -4.84
CA LEU A 9 -18.59 24.91 -5.29
C LEU A 9 -17.62 24.25 -4.29
N TRP A 10 -17.82 24.45 -2.99
CA TRP A 10 -17.05 23.79 -1.97
C TRP A 10 -17.21 22.26 -2.01
N CYS A 11 -18.44 21.78 -2.06
CA CYS A 11 -18.72 20.35 -2.17
C CYS A 11 -18.12 19.75 -3.47
N LEU A 12 -18.17 20.49 -4.57
CA LEU A 12 -17.59 20.09 -5.84
C LEU A 12 -16.07 19.91 -5.74
N ALA A 13 -15.35 20.88 -5.14
CA ALA A 13 -13.92 20.79 -4.93
C ALA A 13 -13.54 19.54 -4.09
N PHE A 14 -14.30 19.29 -3.02
CA PHE A 14 -14.14 18.09 -2.18
C PHE A 14 -14.42 16.80 -2.96
N ALA A 15 -15.49 16.75 -3.73
CA ALA A 15 -15.85 15.60 -4.55
C ALA A 15 -14.73 15.26 -5.54
N ILE A 16 -14.19 16.26 -6.25
CA ILE A 16 -13.08 16.08 -7.19
C ILE A 16 -11.85 15.53 -6.46
N ALA A 17 -11.48 16.09 -5.30
CA ALA A 17 -10.34 15.61 -4.52
C ALA A 17 -10.51 14.14 -4.09
N ILE A 18 -11.71 13.76 -3.64
CA ILE A 18 -12.01 12.37 -3.23
C ILE A 18 -11.92 11.42 -4.43
N TRP A 19 -12.49 11.78 -5.58
CA TRP A 19 -12.43 10.96 -6.79
C TRP A 19 -11.00 10.80 -7.32
N ILE A 20 -10.16 11.85 -7.22
CA ILE A 20 -8.73 11.76 -7.56
C ILE A 20 -8.02 10.78 -6.61
N CYS A 21 -8.30 10.86 -5.31
CA CYS A 21 -7.75 9.93 -4.32
C CYS A 21 -8.20 8.48 -4.59
N ASP A 22 -9.49 8.27 -4.83
CA ASP A 22 -10.04 6.94 -5.12
C ASP A 22 -9.41 6.34 -6.39
N TRP A 23 -9.29 7.15 -7.45
CA TRP A 23 -8.61 6.73 -8.66
C TRP A 23 -7.14 6.37 -8.42
N ALA A 24 -6.39 7.22 -7.70
CA ALA A 24 -4.96 7.03 -7.48
C ALA A 24 -4.66 5.81 -6.58
N PHE A 25 -5.44 5.61 -5.51
CA PHE A 25 -5.15 4.58 -4.50
C PHE A 25 -5.88 3.26 -4.76
N CYS A 26 -7.07 3.30 -5.34
CA CYS A 26 -7.91 2.12 -5.53
C CYS A 26 -7.99 1.69 -6.99
N PHE A 27 -8.58 2.50 -7.87
CA PHE A 27 -8.84 2.11 -9.26
C PHE A 27 -7.58 1.83 -10.07
N ARG A 28 -6.53 2.63 -9.91
CA ARG A 28 -5.25 2.39 -10.59
C ARG A 28 -4.65 1.03 -10.25
N LYS A 29 -4.85 0.56 -9.01
CA LYS A 29 -4.39 -0.75 -8.56
C LYS A 29 -5.32 -1.89 -8.98
N MET A 30 -6.61 -1.58 -9.18
CA MET A 30 -7.55 -2.59 -9.69
C MET A 30 -7.09 -3.08 -11.07
N GLY A 31 -7.06 -4.39 -11.22
CA GLY A 31 -6.62 -5.00 -12.48
C GLY A 31 -5.10 -5.02 -12.70
N MET A 32 -4.27 -4.49 -11.79
CA MET A 32 -2.81 -4.59 -11.89
C MET A 32 -2.35 -6.05 -11.97
N GLU A 33 -2.96 -6.94 -11.21
CA GLU A 33 -2.69 -8.37 -11.26
C GLU A 33 -2.96 -8.97 -12.65
N LYS A 34 -4.03 -8.53 -13.32
CA LYS A 34 -4.38 -8.98 -14.67
C LYS A 34 -3.44 -8.39 -15.74
N ARG A 35 -3.02 -7.15 -15.59
CA ARG A 35 -2.11 -6.49 -16.53
C ARG A 35 -0.67 -6.97 -16.41
N CYS A 36 -0.22 -7.30 -15.19
CA CYS A 36 1.14 -7.78 -14.94
C CYS A 36 1.16 -9.32 -15.02
N HIS A 37 1.07 -9.86 -16.22
CA HIS A 37 1.00 -11.31 -16.46
C HIS A 37 2.33 -11.91 -16.95
N MET A 38 3.30 -11.08 -17.30
CA MET A 38 4.63 -11.53 -17.70
C MET A 38 5.56 -11.64 -16.49
N ARG A 39 6.31 -12.76 -16.44
CA ARG A 39 7.24 -13.05 -15.36
C ARG A 39 8.67 -12.87 -15.82
N VAL A 40 9.51 -12.29 -14.98
CA VAL A 40 10.96 -12.18 -15.16
C VAL A 40 11.65 -12.39 -13.81
N THR A 41 12.85 -12.96 -13.84
CA THR A 41 13.67 -13.08 -12.63
C THR A 41 14.45 -11.78 -12.42
N GLY A 42 14.16 -11.10 -11.32
CA GLY A 42 14.92 -9.95 -10.85
C GLY A 42 15.93 -10.34 -9.77
N ARG A 43 16.72 -9.37 -9.32
CA ARG A 43 17.68 -9.54 -8.21
C ARG A 43 17.47 -8.45 -7.17
N VAL A 44 17.58 -8.80 -5.90
CA VAL A 44 17.56 -7.85 -4.79
C VAL A 44 18.82 -6.99 -4.86
N ALA A 45 18.68 -5.72 -5.30
CA ALA A 45 19.82 -4.84 -5.47
C ALA A 45 20.16 -4.08 -4.17
N ARG A 46 19.15 -3.62 -3.45
CA ARG A 46 19.33 -2.89 -2.19
C ARG A 46 18.01 -2.86 -1.39
N TRP A 47 18.07 -2.29 -0.21
CA TRP A 47 16.89 -2.00 0.61
C TRP A 47 16.28 -0.66 0.20
N SER A 48 14.97 -0.57 0.19
CA SER A 48 14.26 0.68 -0.05
C SER A 48 14.59 1.70 1.04
N ALA A 49 14.84 2.96 0.66
CA ALA A 49 14.99 4.06 1.63
C ALA A 49 13.67 4.37 2.33
N VAL A 50 12.54 4.16 1.66
CA VAL A 50 11.21 4.40 2.21
C VAL A 50 10.78 3.19 3.04
N ARG A 51 10.35 3.45 4.28
CA ARG A 51 9.79 2.41 5.16
C ARG A 51 8.35 2.11 4.76
N TYR A 52 8.05 0.84 4.63
CA TYR A 52 6.71 0.34 4.37
C TYR A 52 6.20 -0.37 5.64
N GLY A 53 5.19 0.21 6.28
CA GLY A 53 4.70 -0.32 7.56
C GLY A 53 5.76 -0.39 8.68
N GLY A 54 6.75 0.53 8.65
CA GLY A 54 7.84 0.57 9.63
C GLY A 54 9.09 -0.23 9.24
N PHE A 55 9.07 -0.98 8.12
CA PHE A 55 10.17 -1.83 7.66
C PHE A 55 10.70 -1.40 6.31
N HIS A 56 12.00 -1.60 6.11
CA HIS A 56 12.59 -1.49 4.78
C HIS A 56 12.25 -2.74 3.96
N ILE A 57 11.71 -2.54 2.76
CA ILE A 57 11.44 -3.62 1.83
C ILE A 57 12.54 -3.72 0.78
N PRO A 58 12.81 -4.92 0.23
CA PRO A 58 13.81 -5.07 -0.81
C PRO A 58 13.43 -4.31 -2.08
N LEU A 59 14.41 -3.67 -2.70
CA LEU A 59 14.32 -3.08 -4.02
C LEU A 59 14.92 -4.06 -5.01
N VAL A 60 14.07 -4.59 -5.88
CA VAL A 60 14.42 -5.59 -6.88
C VAL A 60 14.66 -4.91 -8.23
N GLU A 61 15.81 -5.22 -8.85
CA GLU A 61 16.12 -4.82 -10.21
C GLU A 61 15.81 -5.96 -11.17
N TYR A 62 15.20 -5.64 -12.29
CA TYR A 62 14.90 -6.59 -13.37
C TYR A 62 15.08 -5.94 -14.73
N ALA A 63 15.43 -6.73 -15.75
CA ALA A 63 15.68 -6.27 -17.10
C ALA A 63 14.58 -6.74 -18.04
N VAL A 64 14.05 -5.81 -18.84
CA VAL A 64 13.06 -6.09 -19.90
C VAL A 64 13.47 -5.35 -21.16
N ALA A 65 13.58 -6.04 -22.27
CA ALA A 65 13.96 -5.48 -23.57
C ALA A 65 15.24 -4.60 -23.50
N GLY A 66 16.27 -5.06 -22.79
CA GLY A 66 17.56 -4.36 -22.66
C GLY A 66 17.54 -3.14 -21.71
N ARG A 67 16.41 -2.84 -21.06
CA ARG A 67 16.29 -1.77 -20.06
C ARG A 67 16.13 -2.32 -18.67
N THR A 68 16.79 -1.70 -17.69
CA THR A 68 16.70 -2.09 -16.28
C THR A 68 15.62 -1.27 -15.58
N TYR A 69 14.75 -1.95 -14.87
CA TYR A 69 13.68 -1.38 -14.06
C TYR A 69 13.86 -1.77 -12.59
N LYS A 70 13.21 -1.01 -11.70
CA LYS A 70 13.27 -1.24 -10.24
C LYS A 70 11.86 -1.29 -9.68
N VAL A 71 11.62 -2.27 -8.83
CA VAL A 71 10.38 -2.42 -8.10
C VAL A 71 10.64 -2.75 -6.63
N ALA A 72 9.93 -2.10 -5.73
CA ALA A 72 10.02 -2.40 -4.30
C ALA A 72 8.99 -3.47 -3.93
N GLY A 73 9.42 -4.53 -3.26
CA GLY A 73 8.55 -5.63 -2.84
C GLY A 73 9.32 -6.82 -2.28
N PRO A 74 8.60 -7.83 -1.73
CA PRO A 74 7.15 -7.97 -1.74
C PRO A 74 6.44 -6.95 -0.85
N LYS A 75 5.24 -6.54 -1.26
CA LYS A 75 4.37 -5.66 -0.49
C LYS A 75 3.24 -6.46 0.16
N PHE A 76 2.72 -5.93 1.25
CA PHE A 76 1.62 -6.53 2.01
C PHE A 76 0.41 -5.59 2.02
N LEU A 77 -0.80 -6.12 2.08
CA LEU A 77 -2.03 -5.32 2.15
C LEU A 77 -2.03 -4.42 3.40
N SER A 78 -1.53 -4.94 4.49
CA SER A 78 -1.31 -4.18 5.74
C SER A 78 -0.17 -4.79 6.55
N VAL A 79 0.50 -3.94 7.32
CA VAL A 79 1.50 -4.35 8.29
C VAL A 79 1.00 -3.95 9.68
N VAL A 80 0.85 -4.93 10.56
CA VAL A 80 0.40 -4.72 11.93
C VAL A 80 1.57 -5.03 12.87
N THR A 81 2.07 -4.00 13.53
CA THR A 81 3.13 -4.14 14.52
C THR A 81 2.53 -3.99 15.93
N THR A 82 2.63 -5.02 16.74
CA THR A 82 2.21 -4.99 18.14
C THR A 82 3.43 -4.99 19.03
N SER A 83 3.56 -3.96 19.88
CA SER A 83 4.58 -3.92 20.93
C SER A 83 4.01 -4.52 22.20
N VAL A 84 4.68 -5.53 22.75
CA VAL A 84 4.36 -6.12 24.04
C VAL A 84 5.47 -5.76 25.02
N SER A 85 5.11 -5.11 26.13
CA SER A 85 6.04 -4.83 27.22
C SER A 85 5.78 -5.83 28.36
N THR A 86 6.75 -6.69 28.64
CA THR A 86 6.67 -7.66 29.75
C THR A 86 7.86 -7.44 30.67
N PRO A 87 7.65 -7.16 31.97
CA PRO A 87 8.73 -6.78 32.89
C PRO A 87 9.73 -7.91 33.19
N PHE A 88 9.42 -9.17 32.93
CA PHE A 88 10.20 -10.32 33.39
C PHE A 88 10.57 -11.35 32.32
N GLN A 89 10.55 -11.01 31.03
CA GLN A 89 10.83 -12.01 29.99
C GLN A 89 12.29 -12.03 29.49
N ASN A 90 12.71 -13.25 29.26
CA ASN A 90 13.99 -13.71 28.74
C ASN A 90 14.42 -12.94 27.47
N PRO A 91 15.64 -12.38 27.40
CA PRO A 91 16.14 -11.57 26.28
C PRO A 91 16.26 -12.30 24.94
N LYS A 92 15.92 -13.60 24.86
CA LYS A 92 16.03 -14.41 23.65
C LYS A 92 14.84 -14.33 22.70
N ALA A 93 13.64 -14.01 23.18
CA ALA A 93 12.43 -13.89 22.35
C ALA A 93 12.29 -12.46 21.82
N ARG A 94 12.88 -12.15 20.69
CA ARG A 94 13.01 -10.78 20.20
C ARG A 94 11.82 -10.31 19.37
N TYR A 95 11.18 -11.21 18.60
CA TYR A 95 9.99 -10.93 17.80
C TYR A 95 9.34 -12.22 17.29
N GLU A 96 8.06 -12.14 17.03
CA GLU A 96 7.27 -13.16 16.35
C GLU A 96 6.69 -12.58 15.06
N THR A 97 6.67 -13.36 14.01
CA THR A 97 6.10 -12.95 12.72
C THR A 97 5.39 -14.11 12.06
N ASN A 98 4.35 -13.79 11.28
CA ASN A 98 3.67 -14.76 10.44
C ASN A 98 4.33 -14.93 9.05
N LEU A 99 5.49 -14.31 8.83
CA LEU A 99 6.27 -14.47 7.62
C LEU A 99 7.29 -15.58 7.83
N THR A 100 7.00 -16.77 7.31
CA THR A 100 7.80 -17.99 7.52
C THR A 100 8.64 -18.36 6.30
N SER A 101 8.09 -18.19 5.09
CA SER A 101 8.76 -18.57 3.85
C SER A 101 8.54 -17.55 2.74
N ARG A 102 9.31 -17.68 1.65
CA ARG A 102 9.13 -16.87 0.45
C ARG A 102 7.92 -17.30 -0.38
N GLU A 103 7.58 -18.58 -0.32
CA GLU A 103 6.50 -19.16 -1.12
C GLU A 103 5.13 -18.79 -0.56
N GLU A 104 5.02 -18.71 0.77
CA GLU A 104 3.77 -18.42 1.47
C GLU A 104 3.77 -17.02 2.08
N LEU A 105 3.65 -16.00 1.24
CA LEU A 105 3.55 -14.62 1.70
C LEU A 105 2.17 -14.33 2.29
N PRO A 106 2.07 -13.93 3.57
CA PRO A 106 0.79 -13.57 4.16
C PRO A 106 0.25 -12.29 3.55
N ARG A 107 -1.08 -12.17 3.36
CA ARG A 107 -1.69 -10.92 2.89
C ARG A 107 -1.49 -9.77 3.88
N LYS A 108 -1.58 -10.08 5.18
CA LYS A 108 -1.33 -9.12 6.27
C LYS A 108 -0.11 -9.57 7.03
N LEU A 109 0.92 -8.76 7.06
CA LEU A 109 2.12 -9.01 7.85
C LEU A 109 1.84 -8.63 9.30
N ARG A 110 1.97 -9.60 10.21
CA ARG A 110 1.85 -9.38 11.66
C ARG A 110 3.21 -9.56 12.30
N ILE A 111 3.63 -8.57 13.09
CA ILE A 111 4.90 -8.61 13.80
C ILE A 111 4.64 -8.22 15.24
N LYS A 112 4.97 -9.11 16.17
CA LYS A 112 5.02 -8.80 17.59
C LYS A 112 6.46 -8.49 17.99
N VAL A 113 6.68 -7.33 18.58
CA VAL A 113 7.99 -6.89 19.06
C VAL A 113 7.95 -6.84 20.59
N TYR A 114 8.87 -7.54 21.24
CA TYR A 114 9.01 -7.50 22.69
C TYR A 114 10.00 -6.41 23.09
N ARG A 115 9.53 -5.39 23.81
CA ARG A 115 10.30 -4.14 24.08
C ARG A 115 11.44 -4.25 25.10
N ASN A 116 11.59 -5.36 25.81
CA ASN A 116 12.60 -5.51 26.87
C ASN A 116 14.02 -5.86 26.39
N SER A 117 14.30 -5.77 25.09
CA SER A 117 15.67 -5.83 24.63
C SER A 117 16.23 -4.42 24.51
N LEU A 118 17.31 -4.13 25.24
CA LEU A 118 18.13 -2.92 25.13
C LEU A 118 18.75 -2.72 23.73
N ALA A 119 18.64 -3.72 22.84
CA ALA A 119 19.02 -3.62 21.45
C ALA A 119 17.77 -3.23 20.64
N SER A 120 17.82 -2.09 19.96
CA SER A 120 16.94 -1.76 18.86
C SER A 120 17.10 -2.83 17.79
N VAL A 121 16.29 -3.87 17.85
CA VAL A 121 16.30 -4.92 16.84
C VAL A 121 15.61 -4.31 15.62
N GLU A 122 16.40 -3.76 14.75
CA GLU A 122 16.00 -3.52 13.38
C GLU A 122 15.81 -4.89 12.72
N VAL A 123 14.67 -5.51 13.03
CA VAL A 123 14.38 -6.86 12.58
C VAL A 123 13.86 -6.77 11.19
N SER A 124 14.78 -6.78 10.29
CA SER A 124 14.47 -7.07 8.91
C SER A 124 14.23 -8.59 8.76
N THR A 125 13.06 -9.05 9.17
CA THR A 125 12.61 -10.43 8.86
C THR A 125 12.71 -10.69 7.37
N LEU A 126 12.45 -9.65 6.56
CA LEU A 126 12.62 -9.68 5.12
C LEU A 126 14.10 -9.84 4.73
N ALA A 127 15.06 -9.30 5.49
CA ALA A 127 16.48 -9.43 5.15
C ALA A 127 16.98 -10.89 5.19
N LYS A 128 16.44 -11.70 6.09
CA LYS A 128 16.77 -13.12 6.14
C LYS A 128 16.20 -13.88 4.95
N LEU A 129 14.99 -13.51 4.51
CA LEU A 129 14.34 -14.17 3.39
C LEU A 129 14.81 -13.63 2.03
N TYR A 130 15.18 -12.34 1.96
CA TYR A 130 15.60 -11.68 0.72
C TYR A 130 16.99 -11.08 0.85
N PRO A 131 18.06 -11.90 0.97
CA PRO A 131 19.42 -11.38 1.03
C PRO A 131 19.77 -10.65 -0.28
N LEU A 132 20.69 -9.69 -0.18
CA LEU A 132 21.18 -8.94 -1.34
C LEU A 132 21.71 -9.88 -2.42
N GLY A 133 21.42 -9.58 -3.67
CA GLY A 133 21.82 -10.41 -4.83
C GLY A 133 20.91 -11.62 -5.07
N SER A 134 20.01 -11.98 -4.15
CA SER A 134 19.16 -13.16 -4.33
C SER A 134 18.17 -12.97 -5.50
N PRO A 135 17.90 -14.03 -6.27
CA PRO A 135 16.92 -14.01 -7.34
C PRO A 135 15.50 -13.97 -6.76
N VAL A 136 14.64 -13.21 -7.40
CA VAL A 136 13.23 -13.05 -7.00
C VAL A 136 12.37 -12.88 -8.24
N ASP A 137 11.19 -13.50 -8.25
CA ASP A 137 10.25 -13.36 -9.35
C ASP A 137 9.57 -12.00 -9.35
N VAL A 138 9.55 -11.38 -10.50
CA VAL A 138 8.88 -10.11 -10.76
C VAL A 138 7.84 -10.31 -11.85
N TRP A 139 6.62 -9.90 -11.56
CA TRP A 139 5.53 -9.87 -12.52
C TRP A 139 5.37 -8.45 -13.04
N TYR A 140 5.38 -8.26 -14.34
CA TYR A 140 5.33 -6.94 -14.97
C TYR A 140 4.31 -6.87 -16.10
N ASN A 141 3.89 -5.63 -16.40
CA ASN A 141 3.03 -5.33 -17.53
C ASN A 141 3.91 -5.13 -18.78
N PRO A 142 3.72 -5.94 -19.86
CA PRO A 142 4.52 -5.82 -21.07
C PRO A 142 4.40 -4.44 -21.75
N ASP A 143 3.21 -3.82 -21.71
CA ASP A 143 2.97 -2.51 -22.31
C ASP A 143 3.60 -1.38 -21.49
N LYS A 144 3.71 -1.57 -20.16
CA LYS A 144 4.27 -0.60 -19.21
C LYS A 144 5.19 -1.30 -18.20
N PRO A 145 6.45 -1.62 -18.56
CA PRO A 145 7.33 -2.40 -17.71
C PRO A 145 7.61 -1.78 -16.33
N LYS A 146 7.33 -0.50 -16.12
CA LYS A 146 7.38 0.14 -14.79
C LYS A 146 6.27 -0.32 -13.85
N GLU A 147 5.13 -0.83 -14.38
CA GLU A 147 4.09 -1.47 -13.59
C GLU A 147 4.50 -2.91 -13.32
N ALA A 148 4.92 -3.18 -12.08
CA ALA A 148 5.38 -4.50 -11.69
C ALA A 148 5.16 -4.73 -10.20
N PHE A 149 5.11 -5.99 -9.81
CA PHE A 149 5.10 -6.41 -8.40
C PHE A 149 6.02 -7.62 -8.20
N VAL A 150 6.50 -7.77 -6.98
CA VAL A 150 7.41 -8.85 -6.60
C VAL A 150 6.61 -10.01 -6.03
N GLN A 151 6.82 -11.21 -6.59
CA GLN A 151 6.23 -12.49 -6.21
C GLN A 151 4.69 -12.50 -6.23
N ARG A 152 4.03 -11.66 -5.45
CA ARG A 152 2.57 -11.63 -5.34
C ARG A 152 2.07 -10.20 -5.30
N PHE A 153 0.92 -9.99 -5.93
CA PHE A 153 0.20 -8.73 -5.83
C PHE A 153 -0.37 -8.55 -4.41
N GLU A 154 -0.15 -7.37 -3.82
CA GLU A 154 -0.59 -7.05 -2.45
C GLU A 154 -2.11 -7.03 -2.30
N GLY A 155 -2.83 -6.78 -3.40
CA GLY A 155 -4.27 -6.59 -3.42
C GLY A 155 -4.68 -5.13 -3.25
N VAL A 156 -5.99 -4.89 -3.35
CA VAL A 156 -6.61 -3.59 -3.07
C VAL A 156 -7.31 -3.67 -1.73
N ASN A 157 -7.16 -2.65 -0.91
CA ASN A 157 -7.87 -2.58 0.36
C ASN A 157 -9.36 -2.27 0.09
N ARG A 158 -10.21 -3.31 0.18
CA ARG A 158 -11.65 -3.20 -0.07
C ARG A 158 -12.34 -2.18 0.84
N LEU A 159 -11.88 -2.05 2.09
CA LEU A 159 -12.44 -1.07 3.02
C LEU A 159 -12.19 0.36 2.52
N LEU A 160 -10.95 0.66 2.12
CA LEU A 160 -10.62 1.97 1.56
C LEU A 160 -11.40 2.24 0.27
N LEU A 161 -11.54 1.26 -0.61
CA LEU A 161 -12.33 1.39 -1.83
C LEU A 161 -13.78 1.78 -1.49
N VAL A 162 -14.44 1.02 -0.61
CA VAL A 162 -15.83 1.30 -0.23
C VAL A 162 -15.97 2.66 0.44
N LEU A 163 -15.03 3.04 1.32
CA LEU A 163 -15.06 4.34 2.00
C LEU A 163 -14.90 5.49 1.01
N PHE A 164 -13.88 5.47 0.14
CA PHE A 164 -13.65 6.55 -0.81
C PHE A 164 -14.78 6.65 -1.85
N THR A 165 -15.20 5.53 -2.43
CA THR A 165 -16.31 5.51 -3.40
C THR A 165 -17.62 5.98 -2.74
N GLY A 166 -17.94 5.47 -1.54
CA GLY A 166 -19.15 5.87 -0.80
C GLY A 166 -19.14 7.35 -0.45
N PHE A 167 -18.01 7.87 0.01
CA PHE A 167 -17.87 9.29 0.33
C PHE A 167 -17.87 10.17 -0.92
N GLY A 168 -17.29 9.71 -2.03
CA GLY A 168 -17.33 10.37 -3.33
C GLY A 168 -18.77 10.49 -3.87
N VAL A 169 -19.55 9.42 -3.80
CA VAL A 169 -20.96 9.43 -4.18
C VAL A 169 -21.77 10.37 -3.29
N PHE A 170 -21.56 10.31 -1.97
CA PHE A 170 -22.24 11.18 -1.01
C PHE A 170 -21.95 12.67 -1.28
N THR A 171 -20.69 13.06 -1.45
CA THR A 171 -20.33 14.46 -1.73
C THR A 171 -20.85 14.93 -3.08
N THR A 172 -20.87 14.06 -4.10
CA THR A 172 -21.48 14.37 -5.40
C THR A 172 -23.01 14.60 -5.25
N GLY A 173 -23.68 13.79 -4.42
CA GLY A 173 -25.09 13.98 -4.07
C GLY A 173 -25.35 15.33 -3.39
N LEU A 174 -24.47 15.78 -2.49
CA LEU A 174 -24.56 17.10 -1.87
C LEU A 174 -24.40 18.23 -2.89
N VAL A 175 -23.50 18.10 -3.86
CA VAL A 175 -23.38 19.10 -4.95
C VAL A 175 -24.71 19.25 -5.69
N LEU A 176 -25.32 18.13 -6.08
CA LEU A 176 -26.62 18.15 -6.76
C LEU A 176 -27.73 18.72 -5.88
N PHE A 177 -27.73 18.37 -4.59
CA PHE A 177 -28.69 18.91 -3.63
C PHE A 177 -28.62 20.44 -3.53
N PHE A 178 -27.41 21.02 -3.41
CA PHE A 178 -27.27 22.48 -3.35
C PHE A 178 -27.51 23.20 -4.69
N LEU A 179 -27.26 22.52 -5.82
CA LEU A 179 -27.54 23.12 -7.13
C LEU A 179 -29.02 23.09 -7.51
N LEU A 180 -29.74 22.03 -7.16
CA LEU A 180 -31.11 21.79 -7.58
C LEU A 180 -32.12 22.01 -6.42
N GLY A 181 -31.65 22.14 -5.21
CA GLY A 181 -32.46 22.32 -4.02
C GLY A 181 -33.00 23.75 -3.85
N PRO A 182 -33.90 23.95 -2.89
CA PRO A 182 -34.48 25.28 -2.59
C PRO A 182 -33.40 26.25 -2.14
N GLU A 183 -33.56 27.53 -2.45
CA GLU A 183 -32.63 28.57 -2.02
C GLU A 183 -32.55 28.66 -0.50
N ILE A 184 -31.32 28.55 0.02
CA ILE A 184 -31.05 28.74 1.46
C ILE A 184 -30.94 30.22 1.72
N VAL A 185 -31.98 30.78 2.33
CA VAL A 185 -32.03 32.17 2.82
C VAL A 185 -31.58 32.12 4.28
N MET A 186 -30.36 32.58 4.57
CA MET A 186 -29.96 32.84 5.95
C MET A 186 -30.50 34.23 6.36
N GLN A 187 -31.36 34.24 7.36
CA GLN A 187 -31.81 35.45 8.04
C GLN A 187 -30.71 35.99 8.93
#